data_374a9c8e8702fc60eee360fd95aa0940
#
_entry.id   374a9c8e8702fc60eee360fd95aa0940
#
_cell.length_a   1.000
_cell.length_b   1.000
_cell.length_c   1.000
_cell.angle_alpha   90.00
_cell.angle_beta   90.00
_cell.angle_gamma   90.00
#
_symmetry.space_group_name_H-M   'P 1'
#
loop_
_entity.id
_entity.type
_entity.pdbx_description
1 polymer ?
#
loop_
_entity_poly.entity_id
_entity_poly.type
_entity_poly.pdbx_seq_one_letter_code
_entity_poly.pdbx_strand_id
1 'polypeptide(L)'
;MKTRQLGSFNASAIGLGCMNLSHAYGAPVSGEQAERVLLSALDAGVTLFDTAALYGFGANETLVGKVMKPHRQKFTLASKCGMQGVDVAGDGKLVRVIDGRPETIRKTCEDSLRRLQTDVIDLYYLHRWDKKVPIEDSVGALSDLVRRGHIRSIGLSEVSAGTLRKANGVHPIAAVQTEYSLWTRNPEIAVLDACRELGVAFVAFSPVARGFLCGKPIDAAALDAKDIRRAMPRFGPEHAAANAKLLPGYAALAREAGCTPSQLALAWLLHKAPHIIPIPGTTSVEHLHDDLGALNVVLDSGLVMRLEAHINQRTVSGPRYNPQGTGEVDTEEFGA
;
A
#
# COMPACT_ATOMS: atom_id res chain seq x y z
N MET A 1 -17.13 12.31 -4.07
CA MET A 1 -16.16 11.40 -3.38
C MET A 1 -16.06 11.79 -1.91
N LYS A 2 -16.16 10.82 -0.98
CA LYS A 2 -15.86 11.07 0.45
C LYS A 2 -14.34 11.29 0.62
N THR A 3 -13.94 12.12 1.59
CA THR A 3 -12.53 12.44 1.85
C THR A 3 -12.11 12.05 3.25
N ARG A 4 -10.80 11.87 3.46
CA ARG A 4 -10.15 11.60 4.75
C ARG A 4 -8.90 12.46 4.89
N GLN A 5 -8.57 12.80 6.13
CA GLN A 5 -7.39 13.60 6.44
C GLN A 5 -6.11 12.76 6.21
N LEU A 6 -5.13 13.33 5.51
CA LEU A 6 -3.82 12.76 5.23
C LEU A 6 -2.75 13.83 5.50
N GLY A 7 -2.25 13.90 6.73
CA GLY A 7 -1.41 15.02 7.15
C GLY A 7 -2.13 16.36 6.95
N SER A 8 -1.57 17.25 6.16
CA SER A 8 -2.18 18.55 5.79
C SER A 8 -3.14 18.48 4.59
N PHE A 9 -3.32 17.29 3.97
CA PHE A 9 -4.15 17.11 2.78
C PHE A 9 -5.51 16.50 3.12
N ASN A 10 -6.50 16.79 2.29
CA ASN A 10 -7.75 16.06 2.21
C ASN A 10 -7.69 15.13 1.00
N ALA A 11 -7.47 13.84 1.23
CA ALA A 11 -7.43 12.83 0.18
C ALA A 11 -8.79 12.14 0.00
N SER A 12 -9.06 11.57 -1.17
CA SER A 12 -10.20 10.67 -1.35
C SER A 12 -10.12 9.50 -0.35
N ALA A 13 -11.26 9.07 0.17
CA ALA A 13 -11.33 8.02 1.20
C ALA A 13 -10.80 6.65 0.71
N ILE A 14 -10.72 6.47 -0.62
CA ILE A 14 -10.02 5.38 -1.29
C ILE A 14 -9.02 6.03 -2.26
N GLY A 15 -7.74 5.65 -2.17
CA GLY A 15 -6.70 6.03 -3.13
C GLY A 15 -6.46 4.96 -4.17
N LEU A 16 -5.58 5.20 -5.13
CA LEU A 16 -5.13 4.22 -6.13
C LEU A 16 -3.67 3.83 -5.88
N GLY A 17 -3.43 2.53 -5.61
CA GLY A 17 -2.10 1.94 -5.65
C GLY A 17 -1.67 1.68 -7.10
N CYS A 18 -0.60 2.36 -7.57
CA CYS A 18 -0.18 2.29 -8.97
C CYS A 18 0.76 1.11 -9.27
N MET A 19 1.18 0.32 -8.27
CA MET A 19 2.18 -0.74 -8.43
C MET A 19 1.83 -1.75 -9.52
N ASN A 20 0.58 -2.18 -9.60
CA ASN A 20 0.11 -3.20 -10.53
C ASN A 20 0.27 -2.81 -12.01
N LEU A 21 0.38 -1.51 -12.30
CA LEU A 21 0.54 -1.03 -13.69
C LEU A 21 1.88 -1.43 -14.31
N SER A 22 2.92 -1.65 -13.48
CA SER A 22 4.29 -1.89 -13.96
C SER A 22 5.04 -2.97 -13.21
N HIS A 23 4.50 -3.54 -12.12
CA HIS A 23 5.29 -4.36 -11.20
C HIS A 23 4.44 -5.38 -10.44
N ALA A 24 5.08 -6.44 -10.00
CA ALA A 24 4.68 -7.39 -8.97
C ALA A 24 3.62 -8.45 -9.33
N TYR A 25 2.69 -8.21 -10.23
CA TYR A 25 1.59 -9.14 -10.54
C TYR A 25 1.64 -9.62 -11.99
N GLY A 26 2.80 -10.11 -12.41
CA GLY A 26 3.05 -10.57 -13.79
C GLY A 26 3.61 -9.47 -14.70
N ALA A 27 3.32 -9.55 -15.98
CA ALA A 27 3.81 -8.59 -16.96
C ALA A 27 3.17 -7.21 -16.77
N PRO A 28 3.92 -6.10 -16.96
CA PRO A 28 3.36 -4.76 -17.00
C PRO A 28 2.24 -4.65 -18.05
N VAL A 29 1.21 -3.86 -17.76
CA VAL A 29 0.18 -3.56 -18.76
C VAL A 29 0.67 -2.57 -19.82
N SER A 30 -0.04 -2.46 -20.95
CA SER A 30 0.29 -1.46 -21.96
C SER A 30 0.16 -0.02 -21.40
N GLY A 31 0.91 0.92 -21.98
CA GLY A 31 0.83 2.32 -21.60
C GLY A 31 -0.60 2.89 -21.72
N GLU A 32 -1.33 2.50 -22.77
CA GLU A 32 -2.73 2.91 -22.96
C GLU A 32 -3.66 2.35 -21.89
N GLN A 33 -3.46 1.10 -21.47
CA GLN A 33 -4.25 0.50 -20.40
C GLN A 33 -3.99 1.22 -19.08
N ALA A 34 -2.73 1.50 -18.76
CA ALA A 34 -2.35 2.23 -17.57
C ALA A 34 -2.92 3.66 -17.56
N GLU A 35 -2.83 4.37 -18.68
CA GLU A 35 -3.41 5.70 -18.87
C GLU A 35 -4.92 5.70 -18.63
N ARG A 36 -5.65 4.75 -19.22
CA ARG A 36 -7.10 4.62 -18.99
C ARG A 36 -7.44 4.45 -17.52
N VAL A 37 -6.71 3.60 -16.78
CA VAL A 37 -6.96 3.40 -15.35
C VAL A 37 -6.67 4.66 -14.54
N LEU A 38 -5.53 5.32 -14.79
CA LEU A 38 -5.13 6.53 -14.06
C LEU A 38 -6.13 7.68 -14.28
N LEU A 39 -6.52 7.92 -15.53
CA LEU A 39 -7.47 8.99 -15.86
C LEU A 39 -8.88 8.68 -15.37
N SER A 40 -9.35 7.42 -15.51
CA SER A 40 -10.65 7.00 -14.97
C SER A 40 -10.71 7.16 -13.44
N ALA A 41 -9.60 6.88 -12.73
CA ALA A 41 -9.54 7.10 -11.28
C ALA A 41 -9.66 8.59 -10.93
N LEU A 42 -8.95 9.46 -11.65
CA LEU A 42 -9.02 10.91 -11.46
C LEU A 42 -10.43 11.44 -11.75
N ASP A 43 -11.04 11.01 -12.85
CA ASP A 43 -12.39 11.42 -13.27
C ASP A 43 -13.46 10.92 -12.28
N ALA A 44 -13.27 9.76 -11.66
CA ALA A 44 -14.11 9.25 -10.59
C ALA A 44 -13.90 9.98 -9.25
N GLY A 45 -12.95 10.92 -9.17
CA GLY A 45 -12.67 11.74 -8.00
C GLY A 45 -11.67 11.14 -7.03
N VAL A 46 -10.86 10.15 -7.43
CA VAL A 46 -9.71 9.69 -6.67
C VAL A 46 -8.65 10.78 -6.68
N THR A 47 -8.18 11.16 -5.49
CA THR A 47 -7.19 12.24 -5.33
C THR A 47 -5.91 11.79 -4.63
N LEU A 48 -5.75 10.51 -4.30
CA LEU A 48 -4.50 9.95 -3.79
C LEU A 48 -3.98 8.89 -4.77
N PHE A 49 -2.80 9.14 -5.36
CA PHE A 49 -2.10 8.22 -6.24
C PHE A 49 -0.78 7.83 -5.62
N ASP A 50 -0.58 6.52 -5.40
CA ASP A 50 0.57 5.96 -4.69
C ASP A 50 1.47 5.16 -5.63
N THR A 51 2.72 5.60 -5.77
CA THR A 51 3.79 4.93 -6.53
C THR A 51 5.03 4.71 -5.67
N ALA A 52 6.15 4.29 -6.24
CA ALA A 52 7.44 4.17 -5.57
C ALA A 52 8.61 4.08 -6.58
N ALA A 53 9.79 4.51 -6.17
CA ALA A 53 11.03 4.36 -6.93
C ALA A 53 11.35 2.89 -7.24
N LEU A 54 11.00 1.97 -6.33
CA LEU A 54 11.19 0.53 -6.55
C LEU A 54 10.32 -0.03 -7.68
N TYR A 55 9.11 0.47 -7.91
CA TYR A 55 8.14 -0.17 -8.79
C TYR A 55 8.62 -0.15 -10.25
N GLY A 56 8.92 -1.35 -10.78
CA GLY A 56 9.56 -1.50 -12.08
C GLY A 56 10.90 -0.75 -12.19
N PHE A 57 11.59 -0.56 -11.04
CA PHE A 57 12.86 0.18 -10.96
C PHE A 57 12.79 1.57 -11.60
N GLY A 58 11.73 2.32 -11.27
CA GLY A 58 11.47 3.67 -11.76
C GLY A 58 10.51 3.74 -12.96
N ALA A 59 10.21 2.63 -13.64
CA ALA A 59 9.29 2.61 -14.78
C ALA A 59 7.87 3.07 -14.38
N ASN A 60 7.43 2.72 -13.17
CA ASN A 60 6.11 3.13 -12.66
C ASN A 60 6.03 4.65 -12.45
N GLU A 61 7.04 5.25 -11.80
CA GLU A 61 7.09 6.71 -11.62
C GLU A 61 7.14 7.43 -12.98
N THR A 62 7.90 6.91 -13.95
CA THR A 62 7.97 7.49 -15.31
C THR A 62 6.59 7.42 -16.00
N LEU A 63 5.88 6.31 -15.87
CA LEU A 63 4.53 6.15 -16.41
C LEU A 63 3.54 7.11 -15.76
N VAL A 64 3.50 7.15 -14.43
CA VAL A 64 2.61 8.05 -13.66
C VAL A 64 2.93 9.51 -13.99
N GLY A 65 4.22 9.88 -14.01
CA GLY A 65 4.66 11.22 -14.38
C GLY A 65 4.20 11.63 -15.77
N LYS A 66 4.41 10.78 -16.78
CA LYS A 66 3.98 11.03 -18.15
C LYS A 66 2.47 11.30 -18.26
N VAL A 67 1.65 10.46 -17.64
CA VAL A 67 0.19 10.54 -17.74
C VAL A 67 -0.38 11.65 -16.88
N MET A 68 0.10 11.78 -15.64
CA MET A 68 -0.56 12.61 -14.63
C MET A 68 -0.01 14.04 -14.54
N LYS A 69 1.12 14.35 -15.17
CA LYS A 69 1.69 15.72 -15.20
C LYS A 69 0.69 16.81 -15.58
N PRO A 70 -0.15 16.67 -16.63
CA PRO A 70 -1.15 17.69 -16.98
C PRO A 70 -2.19 17.94 -15.89
N HIS A 71 -2.35 17.01 -14.96
CA HIS A 71 -3.36 17.00 -13.91
C HIS A 71 -2.78 17.21 -12.51
N ARG A 72 -1.48 17.55 -12.40
CA ARG A 72 -0.70 17.54 -11.14
C ARG A 72 -1.39 18.27 -9.98
N GLN A 73 -2.12 19.34 -10.23
CA GLN A 73 -2.80 20.16 -9.21
C GLN A 73 -4.13 19.54 -8.71
N LYS A 74 -4.58 18.43 -9.31
CA LYS A 74 -5.87 17.81 -8.98
C LYS A 74 -5.76 16.66 -7.97
N PHE A 75 -4.54 16.27 -7.60
CA PHE A 75 -4.33 15.08 -6.76
C PHE A 75 -3.11 15.21 -5.83
N THR A 76 -3.11 14.41 -4.78
CA THR A 76 -1.99 14.17 -3.87
C THR A 76 -1.13 13.05 -4.45
N LEU A 77 0.12 13.36 -4.76
CA LEU A 77 1.10 12.41 -5.28
C LEU A 77 1.91 11.83 -4.13
N ALA A 78 1.84 10.51 -3.97
CA ALA A 78 2.70 9.79 -3.03
C ALA A 78 3.72 8.93 -3.76
N SER A 79 4.99 8.98 -3.32
CA SER A 79 6.05 8.07 -3.76
C SER A 79 6.93 7.64 -2.59
N LYS A 80 7.95 6.79 -2.85
CA LYS A 80 8.73 6.15 -1.78
C LYS A 80 10.21 6.04 -2.13
N CYS A 81 11.09 6.25 -1.13
CA CYS A 81 12.53 5.99 -1.17
C CYS A 81 12.94 4.88 -0.20
N GLY A 82 14.25 4.65 -0.04
CA GLY A 82 14.81 3.69 0.92
C GLY A 82 14.70 2.23 0.46
N MET A 83 14.17 1.99 -0.73
CA MET A 83 14.16 0.70 -1.40
C MET A 83 14.26 0.93 -2.91
N GLN A 84 15.28 0.38 -3.54
CA GLN A 84 15.60 0.65 -4.94
C GLN A 84 16.23 -0.56 -5.65
N GLY A 85 16.31 -0.50 -6.97
CA GLY A 85 17.08 -1.43 -7.79
C GLY A 85 18.53 -0.99 -7.88
N VAL A 86 19.46 -1.90 -7.60
CA VAL A 86 20.90 -1.68 -7.72
C VAL A 86 21.52 -2.80 -8.54
N ASP A 87 22.38 -2.45 -9.47
CA ASP A 87 23.23 -3.40 -10.17
C ASP A 87 24.43 -3.74 -9.28
N VAL A 88 24.27 -4.79 -8.46
CA VAL A 88 25.29 -5.20 -7.48
C VAL A 88 26.44 -5.96 -8.17
N ALA A 89 26.15 -6.71 -9.23
CA ALA A 89 27.11 -7.56 -9.92
C ALA A 89 27.81 -6.87 -11.12
N GLY A 90 27.32 -5.68 -11.55
CA GLY A 90 27.79 -4.99 -12.74
C GLY A 90 27.41 -5.70 -14.06
N ASP A 91 26.39 -6.57 -14.02
CA ASP A 91 25.91 -7.35 -15.18
C ASP A 91 24.64 -6.75 -15.82
N GLY A 92 24.22 -5.57 -15.38
CA GLY A 92 23.02 -4.87 -15.84
C GLY A 92 21.73 -5.35 -15.20
N LYS A 93 21.77 -6.36 -14.30
CA LYS A 93 20.59 -6.85 -13.61
C LYS A 93 20.40 -6.11 -12.28
N LEU A 94 19.23 -5.50 -12.16
CA LEU A 94 18.88 -4.80 -10.93
C LEU A 94 18.34 -5.78 -9.88
N VAL A 95 18.89 -5.71 -8.68
CA VAL A 95 18.37 -6.39 -7.50
C VAL A 95 17.81 -5.36 -6.52
N ARG A 96 16.77 -5.75 -5.80
CA ARG A 96 16.15 -4.92 -4.77
C ARG A 96 17.06 -4.81 -3.55
N VAL A 97 17.33 -3.58 -3.13
CA VAL A 97 18.14 -3.25 -1.95
C VAL A 97 17.36 -2.30 -1.05
N ILE A 98 17.42 -2.49 0.27
CA ILE A 98 16.96 -1.54 1.27
C ILE A 98 18.17 -0.70 1.67
N ASP A 99 18.06 0.63 1.56
CA ASP A 99 19.12 1.58 1.89
C ASP A 99 18.50 2.88 2.41
N GLY A 100 18.52 3.05 3.73
CA GLY A 100 17.97 4.20 4.45
C GLY A 100 18.97 5.31 4.71
N ARG A 101 20.16 5.28 4.11
CA ARG A 101 21.18 6.30 4.33
C ARG A 101 20.74 7.66 3.77
N PRO A 102 21.09 8.76 4.46
CA PRO A 102 20.72 10.11 4.06
C PRO A 102 21.06 10.49 2.60
N GLU A 103 22.22 10.10 2.14
CA GLU A 103 22.66 10.37 0.76
C GLU A 103 21.81 9.62 -0.27
N THR A 104 21.46 8.36 0.00
CA THR A 104 20.62 7.54 -0.86
C THR A 104 19.19 8.08 -0.91
N ILE A 105 18.64 8.50 0.23
CA ILE A 105 17.31 9.13 0.30
C ILE A 105 17.25 10.39 -0.56
N ARG A 106 18.23 11.29 -0.45
CA ARG A 106 18.28 12.52 -1.24
C ARG A 106 18.38 12.23 -2.73
N LYS A 107 19.30 11.35 -3.12
CA LYS A 107 19.51 10.95 -4.53
C LYS A 107 18.24 10.33 -5.12
N THR A 108 17.60 9.42 -4.37
CA THR A 108 16.37 8.76 -4.83
C THR A 108 15.25 9.79 -5.02
N CYS A 109 15.12 10.78 -4.13
CA CYS A 109 14.13 11.85 -4.26
C CYS A 109 14.34 12.67 -5.55
N GLU A 110 15.57 13.10 -5.84
CA GLU A 110 15.90 13.83 -7.07
C GLU A 110 15.55 13.01 -8.32
N ASP A 111 15.86 11.72 -8.31
CA ASP A 111 15.54 10.80 -9.40
C ASP A 111 14.01 10.61 -9.55
N SER A 112 13.28 10.52 -8.43
CA SER A 112 11.81 10.42 -8.41
C SER A 112 11.15 11.67 -8.96
N LEU A 113 11.59 12.87 -8.55
CA LEU A 113 11.07 14.14 -9.08
C LEU A 113 11.24 14.22 -10.60
N ARG A 114 12.41 13.78 -11.12
CA ARG A 114 12.68 13.77 -12.56
C ARG A 114 11.77 12.79 -13.30
N ARG A 115 11.60 11.55 -12.79
CA ARG A 115 10.72 10.54 -13.41
C ARG A 115 9.24 10.94 -13.37
N LEU A 116 8.81 11.51 -12.24
CA LEU A 116 7.44 12.00 -12.03
C LEU A 116 7.16 13.33 -12.76
N GLN A 117 8.19 13.98 -13.32
CA GLN A 117 8.08 15.26 -14.04
C GLN A 117 7.40 16.35 -13.20
N THR A 118 7.77 16.46 -11.92
CA THR A 118 7.23 17.42 -10.96
C THR A 118 8.36 17.98 -10.09
N ASP A 119 8.20 19.20 -9.59
CA ASP A 119 9.16 19.83 -8.70
C ASP A 119 8.92 19.44 -7.23
N VAL A 120 7.75 18.86 -6.92
CA VAL A 120 7.39 18.50 -5.54
C VAL A 120 6.56 17.23 -5.47
N ILE A 121 6.88 16.34 -4.52
CA ILE A 121 6.06 15.19 -4.13
C ILE A 121 5.29 15.57 -2.87
N ASP A 122 3.98 15.30 -2.82
CA ASP A 122 3.15 15.70 -1.68
C ASP A 122 3.40 14.85 -0.44
N LEU A 123 3.55 13.54 -0.62
CA LEU A 123 3.81 12.58 0.46
C LEU A 123 4.94 11.63 0.05
N TYR A 124 6.04 11.65 0.79
CA TYR A 124 7.20 10.83 0.45
C TYR A 124 7.51 9.86 1.59
N TYR A 125 7.42 8.57 1.29
CA TYR A 125 7.59 7.52 2.28
C TYR A 125 9.04 7.01 2.35
N LEU A 126 9.50 6.67 3.55
CA LEU A 126 10.53 5.65 3.72
C LEU A 126 9.87 4.28 3.51
N HIS A 127 10.16 3.62 2.37
CA HIS A 127 9.47 2.40 1.92
C HIS A 127 9.70 1.21 2.85
N ARG A 128 10.93 1.08 3.39
CA ARG A 128 11.32 0.17 4.48
C ARG A 128 12.37 0.86 5.33
N TRP A 129 12.32 0.62 6.62
CA TRP A 129 13.40 1.02 7.50
C TRP A 129 14.60 0.11 7.30
N ASP A 130 15.75 0.68 6.95
CA ASP A 130 17.05 0.02 6.96
C ASP A 130 17.55 -0.06 8.42
N LYS A 131 17.36 -1.20 9.05
CA LYS A 131 17.69 -1.40 10.45
C LYS A 131 19.19 -1.21 10.78
N LYS A 132 20.03 -0.97 9.76
CA LYS A 132 21.45 -0.59 9.90
C LYS A 132 21.65 0.91 10.05
N VAL A 133 20.62 1.69 9.74
CA VAL A 133 20.62 3.15 9.84
C VAL A 133 19.60 3.55 10.90
N PRO A 134 19.96 4.39 11.90
CA PRO A 134 18.98 4.92 12.83
C PRO A 134 17.80 5.55 12.10
N ILE A 135 16.58 5.29 12.57
CA ILE A 135 15.37 5.86 11.94
C ILE A 135 15.41 7.39 11.94
N GLU A 136 16.01 7.94 12.97
CA GLU A 136 16.20 9.37 13.16
C GLU A 136 17.04 10.00 12.04
N ASP A 137 18.07 9.31 11.57
CA ASP A 137 18.94 9.79 10.49
C ASP A 137 18.19 9.78 9.14
N SER A 138 17.45 8.70 8.87
CA SER A 138 16.63 8.61 7.67
C SER A 138 15.53 9.67 7.64
N VAL A 139 14.83 9.88 8.77
CA VAL A 139 13.80 10.92 8.91
C VAL A 139 14.40 12.30 8.88
N GLY A 140 15.59 12.51 9.45
CA GLY A 140 16.35 13.75 9.34
C GLY A 140 16.62 14.14 7.87
N ALA A 141 17.02 13.18 7.04
CA ALA A 141 17.20 13.40 5.60
C ALA A 141 15.89 13.77 4.89
N LEU A 142 14.78 13.13 5.24
CA LEU A 142 13.46 13.47 4.71
C LEU A 142 13.00 14.86 5.17
N SER A 143 13.29 15.24 6.43
CA SER A 143 13.03 16.58 6.96
C SER A 143 13.80 17.65 6.18
N ASP A 144 15.06 17.38 5.78
CA ASP A 144 15.82 18.26 4.90
C ASP A 144 15.15 18.45 3.54
N LEU A 145 14.57 17.39 2.97
CA LEU A 145 13.82 17.47 1.71
C LEU A 145 12.54 18.30 1.83
N VAL A 146 11.85 18.24 2.99
CA VAL A 146 10.71 19.15 3.30
C VAL A 146 11.18 20.59 3.32
N ARG A 147 12.27 20.90 4.05
CA ARG A 147 12.82 22.28 4.15
C ARG A 147 13.27 22.84 2.79
N ARG A 148 13.74 21.98 1.88
CA ARG A 148 14.11 22.35 0.50
C ARG A 148 12.92 22.46 -0.45
N GLY A 149 11.74 22.09 -0.01
CA GLY A 149 10.52 22.11 -0.83
C GLY A 149 10.42 21.00 -1.88
N HIS A 150 11.27 19.97 -1.81
CA HIS A 150 11.22 18.81 -2.72
C HIS A 150 10.06 17.85 -2.37
N ILE A 151 9.69 17.78 -1.10
CA ILE A 151 8.54 17.04 -0.61
C ILE A 151 7.73 17.91 0.35
N ARG A 152 6.42 17.64 0.48
CA ARG A 152 5.55 18.40 1.40
C ARG A 152 5.36 17.73 2.74
N SER A 153 5.38 16.40 2.79
CA SER A 153 5.17 15.62 4.00
C SER A 153 5.90 14.28 3.96
N ILE A 154 6.14 13.73 5.13
CA ILE A 154 6.87 12.48 5.35
C ILE A 154 5.90 11.37 5.72
N GLY A 155 6.07 10.20 5.11
CA GLY A 155 5.44 8.96 5.51
C GLY A 155 6.45 7.87 5.87
N LEU A 156 5.99 6.87 6.59
CA LEU A 156 6.75 5.65 6.88
C LEU A 156 5.97 4.43 6.37
N SER A 157 6.66 3.32 6.10
CA SER A 157 5.98 2.10 5.67
C SER A 157 6.51 0.90 6.45
N GLU A 158 5.58 0.03 6.90
CA GLU A 158 5.89 -1.23 7.59
C GLU A 158 6.74 -1.04 8.85
N VAL A 159 6.39 -0.04 9.66
CA VAL A 159 7.05 0.25 10.93
C VAL A 159 6.12 -0.04 12.11
N SER A 160 6.72 -0.36 13.26
CA SER A 160 6.02 -0.53 14.54
C SER A 160 5.58 0.81 15.14
N ALA A 161 4.67 0.75 16.11
CA ALA A 161 4.26 1.91 16.92
C ALA A 161 5.45 2.59 17.61
N GLY A 162 6.42 1.80 18.08
CA GLY A 162 7.64 2.32 18.71
C GLY A 162 8.50 3.11 17.74
N THR A 163 8.74 2.57 16.55
CA THR A 163 9.49 3.25 15.50
C THR A 163 8.76 4.50 14.98
N LEU A 164 7.43 4.44 14.83
CA LEU A 164 6.63 5.61 14.47
C LEU A 164 6.80 6.75 15.48
N ARG A 165 6.73 6.46 16.79
CA ARG A 165 6.90 7.48 17.83
C ARG A 165 8.28 8.12 17.82
N LYS A 166 9.35 7.32 17.65
CA LYS A 166 10.72 7.82 17.50
C LYS A 166 10.85 8.75 16.28
N ALA A 167 10.40 8.31 15.13
CA ALA A 167 10.41 9.08 13.89
C ALA A 167 9.64 10.39 14.00
N ASN A 168 8.44 10.34 14.60
CA ASN A 168 7.59 11.51 14.80
C ASN A 168 8.22 12.54 15.76
N GLY A 169 9.11 12.11 16.66
CA GLY A 169 9.92 12.99 17.51
C GLY A 169 10.98 13.80 16.74
N VAL A 170 11.40 13.33 15.56
CA VAL A 170 12.35 14.05 14.69
C VAL A 170 11.62 15.05 13.79
N HIS A 171 10.55 14.60 13.15
CA HIS A 171 9.70 15.40 12.28
C HIS A 171 8.29 14.82 12.26
N PRO A 172 7.23 15.66 12.22
CA PRO A 172 5.85 15.17 12.12
C PRO A 172 5.67 14.21 10.95
N ILE A 173 5.11 13.03 11.22
CA ILE A 173 4.79 12.01 10.23
C ILE A 173 3.34 12.19 9.79
N ALA A 174 3.10 12.30 8.47
CA ALA A 174 1.77 12.50 7.92
C ALA A 174 1.00 11.18 7.74
N ALA A 175 1.70 10.09 7.42
CA ALA A 175 1.09 8.79 7.18
C ALA A 175 2.01 7.61 7.53
N VAL A 176 1.41 6.50 7.95
CA VAL A 176 2.03 5.16 7.97
C VAL A 176 1.32 4.30 6.93
N GLN A 177 2.10 3.64 6.06
CA GLN A 177 1.57 2.73 5.06
C GLN A 177 1.95 1.29 5.40
N THR A 178 0.97 0.44 5.73
CA THR A 178 1.19 -0.96 6.13
C THR A 178 0.13 -1.86 5.51
N GLU A 179 0.45 -3.13 5.27
CA GLU A 179 -0.54 -4.11 4.81
C GLU A 179 -1.64 -4.27 5.85
N TYR A 180 -2.89 -4.02 5.45
CA TYR A 180 -4.03 -4.18 6.33
C TYR A 180 -5.27 -4.60 5.57
N SER A 181 -5.89 -5.66 6.05
CA SER A 181 -7.14 -6.21 5.53
C SER A 181 -7.71 -7.19 6.56
N LEU A 182 -8.88 -7.76 6.30
CA LEU A 182 -9.40 -8.89 7.09
C LEU A 182 -8.38 -10.05 7.18
N TRP A 183 -7.53 -10.21 6.18
CA TRP A 183 -6.54 -11.29 6.09
C TRP A 183 -5.21 -10.99 6.79
N THR A 184 -4.92 -9.71 7.08
CA THR A 184 -3.70 -9.25 7.75
C THR A 184 -4.06 -8.19 8.77
N ARG A 185 -4.10 -8.58 10.05
CA ARG A 185 -4.63 -7.77 11.16
C ARG A 185 -3.54 -7.27 12.11
N ASN A 186 -2.27 -7.49 11.78
CA ASN A 186 -1.11 -7.06 12.59
C ASN A 186 -1.17 -5.57 13.00
N PRO A 187 -1.63 -4.62 12.16
CA PRO A 187 -1.73 -3.22 12.58
C PRO A 187 -2.62 -2.97 13.80
N GLU A 188 -3.55 -3.87 14.10
CA GLU A 188 -4.46 -3.76 15.26
C GLU A 188 -3.74 -4.00 16.60
N ILE A 189 -2.49 -4.53 16.58
CA ILE A 189 -1.73 -4.79 17.81
C ILE A 189 -1.36 -3.46 18.49
N ALA A 190 -0.80 -2.49 17.74
CA ALA A 190 -0.38 -1.22 18.32
C ALA A 190 -0.33 -0.04 17.33
N VAL A 191 0.08 -0.25 16.07
CA VAL A 191 0.39 0.87 15.16
C VAL A 191 -0.85 1.68 14.77
N LEU A 192 -2.04 1.09 14.68
CA LEU A 192 -3.28 1.84 14.42
C LEU A 192 -3.62 2.82 15.56
N ASP A 193 -3.45 2.38 16.80
CA ASP A 193 -3.66 3.23 17.96
C ASP A 193 -2.63 4.36 18.03
N ALA A 194 -1.35 4.05 17.75
CA ALA A 194 -0.32 5.07 17.67
C ALA A 194 -0.59 6.11 16.58
N CYS A 195 -1.09 5.68 15.42
CA CYS A 195 -1.50 6.59 14.35
C CYS A 195 -2.62 7.53 14.81
N ARG A 196 -3.66 6.99 15.49
CA ARG A 196 -4.77 7.78 16.03
C ARG A 196 -4.28 8.79 17.07
N GLU A 197 -3.43 8.37 18.00
CA GLU A 197 -2.88 9.22 19.07
C GLU A 197 -2.05 10.39 18.51
N LEU A 198 -1.27 10.15 17.46
CA LEU A 198 -0.38 11.13 16.86
C LEU A 198 -1.03 11.95 15.73
N GLY A 199 -2.29 11.68 15.38
CA GLY A 199 -2.96 12.34 14.25
C GLY A 199 -2.39 11.95 12.89
N VAL A 200 -1.80 10.75 12.79
CA VAL A 200 -1.18 10.18 11.59
C VAL A 200 -2.20 9.38 10.80
N ALA A 201 -2.28 9.58 9.49
CA ALA A 201 -3.13 8.75 8.62
C ALA A 201 -2.54 7.33 8.49
N PHE A 202 -3.42 6.34 8.46
CA PHE A 202 -3.02 4.96 8.18
C PHE A 202 -3.43 4.58 6.75
N VAL A 203 -2.45 4.34 5.88
CA VAL A 203 -2.68 3.96 4.49
C VAL A 203 -2.57 2.45 4.36
N ALA A 204 -3.71 1.79 4.06
CA ALA A 204 -3.78 0.34 3.98
C ALA A 204 -3.46 -0.14 2.55
N PHE A 205 -2.28 -0.74 2.34
CA PHE A 205 -2.00 -1.41 1.08
C PHE A 205 -2.46 -2.86 1.09
N SER A 206 -2.62 -3.47 -0.10
CA SER A 206 -3.22 -4.79 -0.30
C SER A 206 -4.56 -4.98 0.43
N PRO A 207 -5.48 -4.02 0.38
CA PRO A 207 -6.70 -4.01 1.17
C PRO A 207 -7.66 -5.16 0.80
N VAL A 208 -7.53 -5.72 -0.41
CA VAL A 208 -8.24 -6.91 -0.88
C VAL A 208 -7.40 -8.19 -0.79
N ALA A 209 -6.39 -8.22 0.10
CA ALA A 209 -5.52 -9.37 0.35
C ALA A 209 -4.89 -9.93 -0.94
N ARG A 210 -4.35 -9.06 -1.78
CA ARG A 210 -3.69 -9.41 -3.06
C ARG A 210 -4.61 -10.18 -4.02
N GLY A 211 -5.91 -9.88 -3.98
CA GLY A 211 -6.95 -10.51 -4.79
C GLY A 211 -7.66 -11.67 -4.12
N PHE A 212 -7.22 -12.18 -2.97
CA PHE A 212 -7.90 -13.26 -2.25
C PHE A 212 -9.32 -12.86 -1.82
N LEU A 213 -9.47 -11.63 -1.28
CA LEU A 213 -10.76 -11.10 -0.87
C LEU A 213 -11.63 -10.60 -2.04
N CYS A 214 -11.24 -10.86 -3.28
CA CYS A 214 -12.11 -10.70 -4.45
C CYS A 214 -13.04 -11.93 -4.67
N GLY A 215 -13.01 -12.90 -3.76
CA GLY A 215 -13.97 -14.00 -3.70
C GLY A 215 -13.66 -15.22 -4.58
N LYS A 216 -12.47 -15.26 -5.20
CA LYS A 216 -12.02 -16.41 -6.00
C LYS A 216 -10.73 -17.00 -5.42
N PRO A 217 -10.60 -18.33 -5.35
CA PRO A 217 -9.34 -18.95 -4.98
C PRO A 217 -8.25 -18.59 -6.00
N ILE A 218 -7.03 -18.44 -5.52
CA ILE A 218 -5.88 -18.14 -6.35
C ILE A 218 -4.97 -19.37 -6.38
N ASP A 219 -4.77 -19.92 -7.56
CA ASP A 219 -3.77 -20.95 -7.80
C ASP A 219 -2.44 -20.30 -8.12
N ALA A 220 -1.52 -20.27 -7.16
CA ALA A 220 -0.21 -19.65 -7.32
C ALA A 220 0.64 -20.34 -8.40
N ALA A 221 0.42 -21.63 -8.69
CA ALA A 221 1.15 -22.35 -9.72
C ALA A 221 0.78 -21.89 -11.14
N ALA A 222 -0.47 -21.43 -11.31
CA ALA A 222 -0.96 -20.91 -12.60
C ALA A 222 -0.60 -19.42 -12.84
N LEU A 223 -0.05 -18.71 -11.85
CA LEU A 223 0.34 -17.31 -12.00
C LEU A 223 1.64 -17.17 -12.82
N ASP A 224 1.83 -15.98 -13.40
CA ASP A 224 3.11 -15.61 -14.07
C ASP A 224 4.31 -15.88 -13.17
N ALA A 225 5.44 -16.28 -13.74
CA ALA A 225 6.65 -16.61 -12.99
C ALA A 225 7.20 -15.44 -12.15
N LYS A 226 6.89 -14.20 -12.52
CA LYS A 226 7.27 -12.97 -11.81
C LYS A 226 6.22 -12.49 -10.80
N ASP A 227 5.10 -13.20 -10.67
CA ASP A 227 4.05 -12.82 -9.71
C ASP A 227 4.53 -13.07 -8.28
N ILE A 228 4.51 -12.01 -7.47
CA ILE A 228 5.01 -12.05 -6.08
C ILE A 228 4.26 -13.06 -5.20
N ARG A 229 3.00 -13.36 -5.51
CA ARG A 229 2.18 -14.30 -4.74
C ARG A 229 2.73 -15.72 -4.75
N ARG A 230 3.50 -16.10 -5.80
CA ARG A 230 4.16 -17.41 -5.87
C ARG A 230 5.15 -17.66 -4.72
N ALA A 231 5.77 -16.60 -4.21
CA ALA A 231 6.72 -16.66 -3.10
C ALA A 231 6.09 -16.40 -1.72
N MET A 232 4.78 -16.14 -1.66
CA MET A 232 4.08 -15.83 -0.42
C MET A 232 3.47 -17.09 0.22
N PRO A 233 3.76 -17.39 1.48
CA PRO A 233 3.35 -18.64 2.13
C PRO A 233 1.84 -18.90 2.07
N ARG A 234 1.01 -17.88 2.27
CA ARG A 234 -0.47 -18.00 2.28
C ARG A 234 -1.06 -18.48 0.96
N PHE A 235 -0.36 -18.33 -0.15
CA PHE A 235 -0.74 -18.81 -1.49
C PHE A 235 -0.05 -20.13 -1.83
N GLY A 236 0.87 -20.60 -1.01
CA GLY A 236 1.57 -21.86 -1.19
C GLY A 236 0.70 -23.08 -0.88
N PRO A 237 1.11 -24.27 -1.34
CA PRO A 237 0.31 -25.51 -1.21
C PRO A 237 -0.03 -25.87 0.22
N GLU A 238 0.81 -25.52 1.21
CA GLU A 238 0.58 -25.80 2.62
C GLU A 238 -0.63 -25.02 3.21
N HIS A 239 -0.93 -23.85 2.68
CA HIS A 239 -1.89 -22.92 3.26
C HIS A 239 -3.07 -22.58 2.35
N ALA A 240 -2.88 -22.62 1.03
CA ALA A 240 -3.88 -22.17 0.05
C ALA A 240 -5.22 -22.89 0.20
N ALA A 241 -5.20 -24.24 0.37
CA ALA A 241 -6.40 -25.03 0.51
C ALA A 241 -7.19 -24.72 1.80
N ALA A 242 -6.49 -24.47 2.91
CA ALA A 242 -7.11 -24.05 4.17
C ALA A 242 -7.74 -22.66 4.04
N ASN A 243 -7.02 -21.71 3.46
CA ASN A 243 -7.52 -20.37 3.22
C ASN A 243 -8.71 -20.34 2.25
N ALA A 244 -8.71 -21.14 1.19
CA ALA A 244 -9.82 -21.20 0.25
C ALA A 244 -11.16 -21.58 0.90
N LYS A 245 -11.16 -22.34 2.02
CA LYS A 245 -12.36 -22.67 2.78
C LYS A 245 -13.05 -21.46 3.41
N LEU A 246 -12.35 -20.33 3.55
CA LEU A 246 -12.93 -19.09 4.05
C LEU A 246 -13.82 -18.38 3.00
N LEU A 247 -13.57 -18.61 1.70
CA LEU A 247 -14.22 -17.85 0.63
C LEU A 247 -15.74 -18.04 0.54
N PRO A 248 -16.33 -19.25 0.67
CA PRO A 248 -17.79 -19.40 0.59
C PRO A 248 -18.54 -18.60 1.67
N GLY A 249 -18.08 -18.65 2.92
CA GLY A 249 -18.67 -17.87 4.02
C GLY A 249 -18.49 -16.37 3.82
N TYR A 250 -17.32 -15.95 3.39
CA TYR A 250 -17.05 -14.55 3.06
C TYR A 250 -17.94 -14.03 1.93
N ALA A 251 -18.12 -14.80 0.85
CA ALA A 251 -19.02 -14.46 -0.25
C ALA A 251 -20.50 -14.41 0.20
N ALA A 252 -20.91 -15.24 1.17
CA ALA A 252 -22.25 -15.16 1.74
C ALA A 252 -22.47 -13.86 2.50
N LEU A 253 -21.49 -13.42 3.30
CA LEU A 253 -21.53 -12.14 4.01
C LEU A 253 -21.54 -10.95 3.04
N ALA A 254 -20.82 -11.02 1.91
CA ALA A 254 -20.86 -9.99 0.88
C ALA A 254 -22.25 -9.87 0.23
N ARG A 255 -22.89 -11.02 -0.08
CA ARG A 255 -24.28 -11.02 -0.59
C ARG A 255 -25.28 -10.46 0.40
N GLU A 256 -25.13 -10.77 1.69
CA GLU A 256 -25.97 -10.21 2.75
C GLU A 256 -25.82 -8.68 2.84
N ALA A 257 -24.57 -8.16 2.69
CA ALA A 257 -24.29 -6.74 2.62
C ALA A 257 -24.76 -6.07 1.32
N GLY A 258 -25.25 -6.83 0.35
CA GLY A 258 -25.67 -6.32 -0.96
C GLY A 258 -24.51 -5.77 -1.81
N CYS A 259 -23.30 -6.33 -1.65
CA CYS A 259 -22.11 -5.84 -2.32
C CYS A 259 -21.21 -6.96 -2.85
N THR A 260 -20.19 -6.59 -3.64
CA THR A 260 -19.17 -7.55 -4.07
C THR A 260 -18.20 -7.88 -2.93
N PRO A 261 -17.48 -9.02 -2.99
CA PRO A 261 -16.44 -9.35 -2.03
C PRO A 261 -15.35 -8.27 -1.91
N SER A 262 -14.92 -7.65 -3.02
CA SER A 262 -13.94 -6.55 -3.03
C SER A 262 -14.49 -5.33 -2.29
N GLN A 263 -15.74 -4.95 -2.58
CA GLN A 263 -16.41 -3.85 -1.89
C GLN A 263 -16.52 -4.11 -0.39
N LEU A 264 -16.85 -5.35 0.01
CA LEU A 264 -16.94 -5.72 1.43
C LEU A 264 -15.60 -5.54 2.16
N ALA A 265 -14.48 -5.98 1.54
CA ALA A 265 -13.15 -5.80 2.11
C ALA A 265 -12.79 -4.32 2.32
N LEU A 266 -13.06 -3.49 1.32
CA LEU A 266 -12.78 -2.06 1.37
C LEU A 266 -13.71 -1.32 2.34
N ALA A 267 -15.00 -1.63 2.33
CA ALA A 267 -15.98 -1.06 3.25
C ALA A 267 -15.66 -1.39 4.71
N TRP A 268 -15.17 -2.61 5.00
CA TRP A 268 -14.70 -2.97 6.32
C TRP A 268 -13.55 -2.07 6.79
N LEU A 269 -12.53 -1.83 5.95
CA LEU A 269 -11.43 -0.90 6.27
C LEU A 269 -11.93 0.53 6.51
N LEU A 270 -12.85 0.99 5.68
CA LEU A 270 -13.46 2.32 5.82
C LEU A 270 -14.27 2.45 7.12
N HIS A 271 -14.88 1.35 7.57
CA HIS A 271 -15.65 1.28 8.82
C HIS A 271 -14.76 1.28 10.07
N LYS A 272 -13.56 0.67 10.00
CA LYS A 272 -12.67 0.50 11.16
C LYS A 272 -12.28 1.81 11.83
N ALA A 273 -11.88 2.83 11.07
CA ALA A 273 -11.57 4.15 11.62
C ALA A 273 -11.49 5.23 10.53
N PRO A 274 -11.75 6.51 10.88
CA PRO A 274 -11.74 7.61 9.92
C PRO A 274 -10.34 7.97 9.40
N HIS A 275 -9.28 7.56 10.07
CA HIS A 275 -7.90 7.83 9.67
C HIS A 275 -7.29 6.73 8.76
N ILE A 276 -8.07 5.69 8.39
CA ILE A 276 -7.61 4.61 7.51
C ILE A 276 -7.99 4.91 6.06
N ILE A 277 -7.03 4.88 5.15
CA ILE A 277 -7.21 5.12 3.71
C ILE A 277 -6.74 3.88 2.95
N PRO A 278 -7.63 3.02 2.44
CA PRO A 278 -7.23 1.91 1.59
C PRO A 278 -6.78 2.39 0.22
N ILE A 279 -5.73 1.74 -0.32
CA ILE A 279 -5.19 2.00 -1.65
C ILE A 279 -5.18 0.71 -2.50
N PRO A 280 -6.36 0.21 -2.93
CA PRO A 280 -6.41 -0.92 -3.85
C PRO A 280 -5.64 -0.58 -5.13
N GLY A 281 -4.97 -1.59 -5.70
CA GLY A 281 -4.31 -1.48 -6.98
C GLY A 281 -5.03 -2.35 -8.02
N THR A 282 -5.25 -1.81 -9.20
CA THR A 282 -5.89 -2.54 -10.30
C THR A 282 -5.31 -2.14 -11.65
N THR A 283 -5.50 -3.01 -12.65
CA THR A 283 -5.19 -2.76 -14.06
C THR A 283 -6.47 -2.66 -14.91
N SER A 284 -7.65 -2.75 -14.29
CA SER A 284 -8.97 -2.72 -14.94
C SER A 284 -9.78 -1.53 -14.47
N VAL A 285 -10.36 -0.79 -15.41
CA VAL A 285 -11.31 0.31 -15.13
C VAL A 285 -12.58 -0.24 -14.47
N GLU A 286 -13.04 -1.43 -14.85
CA GLU A 286 -14.20 -2.08 -14.25
C GLU A 286 -13.93 -2.39 -12.76
N HIS A 287 -12.78 -3.00 -12.44
CA HIS A 287 -12.42 -3.27 -11.05
C HIS A 287 -12.22 -1.98 -10.24
N LEU A 288 -11.70 -0.90 -10.86
CA LEU A 288 -11.60 0.39 -10.21
C LEU A 288 -12.98 0.90 -9.77
N HIS A 289 -13.97 0.86 -10.65
CA HIS A 289 -15.34 1.28 -10.33
C HIS A 289 -16.00 0.37 -9.31
N ASP A 290 -15.74 -0.95 -9.37
CA ASP A 290 -16.20 -1.90 -8.34
C ASP A 290 -15.61 -1.53 -6.97
N ASP A 291 -14.30 -1.33 -6.87
CA ASP A 291 -13.62 -0.92 -5.63
C ASP A 291 -14.19 0.38 -5.05
N LEU A 292 -14.44 1.38 -5.90
CA LEU A 292 -15.03 2.66 -5.48
C LEU A 292 -16.47 2.53 -5.01
N GLY A 293 -17.20 1.51 -5.45
CA GLY A 293 -18.54 1.16 -4.97
C GLY A 293 -18.58 0.90 -3.45
N ALA A 294 -17.47 0.51 -2.85
CA ALA A 294 -17.33 0.32 -1.40
C ALA A 294 -17.69 1.56 -0.57
N LEU A 295 -17.59 2.75 -1.13
CA LEU A 295 -17.97 4.03 -0.48
C LEU A 295 -19.47 4.12 -0.14
N ASN A 296 -20.29 3.32 -0.81
CA ASN A 296 -21.74 3.29 -0.64
C ASN A 296 -22.21 2.12 0.24
N VAL A 297 -21.32 1.19 0.58
CA VAL A 297 -21.65 0.04 1.43
C VAL A 297 -21.71 0.49 2.89
N VAL A 298 -22.84 0.16 3.54
CA VAL A 298 -23.04 0.42 4.96
C VAL A 298 -23.00 -0.92 5.69
N LEU A 299 -22.12 -1.02 6.68
CA LEU A 299 -21.96 -2.23 7.50
C LEU A 299 -22.55 -1.98 8.88
N ASP A 300 -23.48 -2.83 9.31
CA ASP A 300 -23.93 -2.85 10.70
C ASP A 300 -22.92 -3.59 11.60
N SER A 301 -23.03 -3.37 12.90
CA SER A 301 -22.11 -3.97 13.88
C SER A 301 -22.18 -5.50 13.93
N GLY A 302 -23.35 -6.09 13.68
CA GLY A 302 -23.54 -7.54 13.65
C GLY A 302 -22.82 -8.18 12.47
N LEU A 303 -22.90 -7.57 11.30
CA LEU A 303 -22.17 -8.03 10.12
C LEU A 303 -20.64 -7.88 10.31
N VAL A 304 -20.19 -6.76 10.87
CA VAL A 304 -18.75 -6.55 11.17
C VAL A 304 -18.24 -7.61 12.14
N MET A 305 -18.97 -7.91 13.22
CA MET A 305 -18.57 -8.97 14.17
C MET A 305 -18.45 -10.33 13.49
N ARG A 306 -19.39 -10.69 12.60
CA ARG A 306 -19.35 -11.97 11.87
C ARG A 306 -18.21 -12.02 10.85
N LEU A 307 -17.93 -10.92 10.18
CA LEU A 307 -16.76 -10.80 9.29
C LEU A 307 -15.47 -11.02 10.05
N GLU A 308 -15.29 -10.34 11.18
CA GLU A 308 -14.09 -10.44 12.01
C GLU A 308 -13.95 -11.81 12.70
N ALA A 309 -15.04 -12.46 13.03
CA ALA A 309 -15.02 -13.83 13.52
C ALA A 309 -14.65 -14.84 12.41
N HIS A 310 -15.08 -14.57 11.17
CA HIS A 310 -14.88 -15.48 10.04
C HIS A 310 -13.47 -15.41 9.48
N ILE A 311 -12.91 -14.18 9.30
CA ILE A 311 -11.54 -13.97 8.78
C ILE A 311 -10.74 -13.14 9.79
N ASN A 312 -9.75 -13.77 10.41
CA ASN A 312 -8.86 -13.12 11.39
C ASN A 312 -7.54 -13.90 11.51
N GLN A 313 -6.64 -13.44 12.38
CA GLN A 313 -5.32 -14.03 12.59
C GLN A 313 -5.32 -15.50 13.07
N ARG A 314 -6.46 -16.03 13.57
CA ARG A 314 -6.60 -17.42 14.02
C ARG A 314 -7.19 -18.33 12.92
N THR A 315 -7.96 -17.79 12.00
CA THR A 315 -8.61 -18.53 10.91
C THR A 315 -7.80 -18.54 9.63
N VAL A 316 -6.93 -17.55 9.44
CA VAL A 316 -6.02 -17.44 8.30
C VAL A 316 -4.81 -18.35 8.52
N SER A 317 -4.56 -19.25 7.56
CA SER A 317 -3.42 -20.16 7.58
C SER A 317 -2.17 -19.54 6.93
N GLY A 318 -1.03 -19.66 7.60
CA GLY A 318 0.29 -19.28 7.12
C GLY A 318 0.72 -17.85 7.45
N PRO A 319 2.04 -17.63 7.52
CA PRO A 319 2.61 -16.32 7.77
C PRO A 319 2.40 -15.39 6.57
N ARG A 320 2.42 -14.10 6.83
CA ARG A 320 2.23 -13.04 5.82
C ARG A 320 3.34 -13.04 4.77
N TYR A 321 4.57 -13.15 5.22
CA TYR A 321 5.78 -13.19 4.40
C TYR A 321 6.61 -14.45 4.68
N ASN A 322 7.50 -14.77 3.76
CA ASN A 322 8.59 -15.70 4.01
C ASN A 322 9.61 -15.08 4.99
N PRO A 323 10.58 -15.85 5.53
CA PRO A 323 11.55 -15.35 6.53
C PRO A 323 12.30 -14.10 6.09
N GLN A 324 12.69 -13.99 4.81
CA GLN A 324 13.36 -12.82 4.27
C GLN A 324 12.45 -11.59 4.34
N GLY A 325 11.24 -11.70 3.83
CA GLY A 325 10.28 -10.58 3.83
C GLY A 325 9.87 -10.14 5.24
N THR A 326 9.77 -11.09 6.19
CA THR A 326 9.54 -10.80 7.61
C THR A 326 10.72 -10.03 8.22
N GLY A 327 11.95 -10.38 7.87
CA GLY A 327 13.15 -9.65 8.32
C GLY A 327 13.24 -8.20 7.81
N GLU A 328 12.58 -7.89 6.71
CA GLU A 328 12.58 -6.57 6.05
C GLU A 328 11.51 -5.59 6.58
N VAL A 329 10.64 -6.03 7.46
CA VAL A 329 9.61 -5.18 8.09
C VAL A 329 9.87 -5.02 9.60
N ASP A 330 9.26 -4.00 10.19
CA ASP A 330 9.37 -3.71 11.62
C ASP A 330 7.98 -3.71 12.29
N THR A 331 6.99 -4.26 11.62
CA THR A 331 5.61 -4.35 12.14
C THR A 331 5.53 -5.33 13.31
N GLU A 332 4.59 -5.07 14.22
CA GLU A 332 4.25 -5.99 15.29
C GLU A 332 3.73 -7.32 14.73
N GLU A 333 4.05 -8.41 15.42
CA GLU A 333 3.56 -9.75 15.12
C GLU A 333 2.70 -10.28 16.28
N PHE A 334 1.62 -10.99 15.96
CA PHE A 334 0.87 -11.72 16.98
C PHE A 334 1.77 -12.77 17.62
N GLY A 335 1.69 -12.91 18.95
CA GLY A 335 2.35 -14.00 19.65
C GLY A 335 1.87 -15.36 19.13
N ALA A 336 2.81 -16.33 19.08
CA ALA A 336 2.52 -17.70 18.68
C ALA A 336 1.58 -18.39 19.67
#